data_ef5ca64aa6d3e9be78404f9fc38924b1
#
_entry.id   ef5ca64aa6d3e9be78404f9fc38924b1
#
_cell.length_a   1.000
_cell.length_b   1.000
_cell.length_c   1.000
_cell.angle_alpha   90.00
_cell.angle_beta   90.00
_cell.angle_gamma   90.00
#
_symmetry.space_group_name_H-M   'P 1'
#
loop_
_entity.id
_entity.type
_entity.pdbx_description
1 polymer ?
#
loop_
_entity_poly.entity_id
_entity_poly.type
_entity_poly.pdbx_seq_one_letter_code
_entity_poly.pdbx_strand_id
1 'polypeptide(L)'
;MLLLTMRYVIVAGIPYLWLYVIGKDKYSTHKIQKNYPDRKQVFLEIRYSLITFCVYSSGIWAFLYWLKNGHTKNYTEVNEFGILYFIISIVLMIIMHDAYSYWIHRLMHYKVLFKYTHLLHHKFKNPSPWSAFAFHPFESILTMGIIPIIIFIIPWHNMALVIFITWMIFYDTFVHLGYNIKLLKIFKWQNTPMDHDMHHRNSKYNFGLYFTIWDRLMGTYKSTTNGIQTLTN
;
A
#
# COMPACT_ATOMS: atom_id res chain seq x y z
N MET A 1 -4.36 15.35 8.26
CA MET A 1 -4.41 15.50 6.79
C MET A 1 -3.09 16.03 6.23
N LEU A 2 -2.64 17.23 6.58
CA LEU A 2 -1.43 17.86 6.01
C LEU A 2 -0.20 16.95 6.02
N LEU A 3 0.12 16.35 7.17
CA LEU A 3 1.29 15.46 7.30
C LEU A 3 1.22 14.21 6.40
N LEU A 4 0.05 13.59 6.28
CA LEU A 4 -0.15 12.44 5.38
C LEU A 4 0.02 12.87 3.91
N THR A 5 -0.57 14.00 3.54
CA THR A 5 -0.44 14.56 2.19
C THR A 5 1.01 14.91 1.86
N MET A 6 1.74 15.55 2.78
CA MET A 6 3.16 15.88 2.57
C MET A 6 4.01 14.62 2.38
N ARG A 7 3.84 13.60 3.23
CA ARG A 7 4.54 12.32 3.08
C ARG A 7 4.25 11.68 1.73
N TYR A 8 2.99 11.62 1.34
CA TYR A 8 2.58 11.07 0.05
C TYR A 8 3.17 11.85 -1.12
N VAL A 9 3.12 13.18 -1.11
CA VAL A 9 3.70 14.01 -2.17
C VAL A 9 5.21 13.76 -2.31
N ILE A 10 5.93 13.60 -1.21
CA ILE A 10 7.36 13.26 -1.24
C ILE A 10 7.56 11.84 -1.79
N VAL A 11 6.88 10.86 -1.21
CA VAL A 11 7.11 9.43 -1.50
C VAL A 11 6.62 9.04 -2.89
N ALA A 12 5.51 9.61 -3.38
CA ALA A 12 5.00 9.35 -4.73
C ALA A 12 5.56 10.32 -5.77
N GLY A 13 5.72 11.60 -5.39
CA GLY A 13 6.16 12.65 -6.31
C GLY A 13 7.62 12.53 -6.75
N ILE A 14 8.53 12.17 -5.83
CA ILE A 14 9.95 11.99 -6.19
C ILE A 14 10.13 10.85 -7.21
N PRO A 15 9.62 9.62 -6.99
CA PRO A 15 9.72 8.57 -8.00
C PRO A 15 8.98 8.91 -9.30
N TYR A 16 7.82 9.58 -9.21
CA TYR A 16 7.11 10.00 -10.40
C TYR A 16 7.92 11.01 -11.21
N LEU A 17 8.46 12.06 -10.59
CA LEU A 17 9.31 13.04 -11.26
C LEU A 17 10.53 12.38 -11.89
N TRP A 18 11.19 11.50 -11.14
CA TRP A 18 12.40 10.82 -11.60
C TRP A 18 12.16 9.84 -12.74
N LEU A 19 11.17 8.97 -12.63
CA LEU A 19 10.95 7.86 -13.57
C LEU A 19 10.01 8.22 -14.72
N TYR A 20 9.03 9.11 -14.51
CA TYR A 20 8.00 9.42 -15.49
C TYR A 20 8.23 10.73 -16.24
N VAL A 21 9.09 11.62 -15.71
CA VAL A 21 9.37 12.93 -16.30
C VAL A 21 10.83 13.02 -16.72
N ILE A 22 11.78 13.08 -15.77
CA ILE A 22 13.20 13.31 -16.03
C ILE A 22 13.87 12.12 -16.72
N GLY A 23 13.69 10.93 -16.17
CA GLY A 23 14.34 9.68 -16.61
C GLY A 23 13.48 8.83 -17.52
N LYS A 24 12.39 9.37 -18.07
CA LYS A 24 11.40 8.63 -18.87
C LYS A 24 12.03 7.77 -19.96
N ASP A 25 12.90 8.35 -20.76
CA ASP A 25 13.54 7.65 -21.87
C ASP A 25 14.63 6.70 -21.38
N LYS A 26 15.44 7.16 -20.41
CA LYS A 26 16.55 6.40 -19.83
C LYS A 26 16.09 5.10 -19.18
N TYR A 27 14.95 5.10 -18.50
CA TYR A 27 14.42 3.95 -17.76
C TYR A 27 13.26 3.24 -18.48
N SER A 28 12.98 3.60 -19.72
CA SER A 28 11.87 3.04 -20.53
C SER A 28 11.89 1.51 -20.62
N THR A 29 13.07 0.90 -20.70
CA THR A 29 13.26 -0.55 -20.72
C THR A 29 12.87 -1.26 -19.43
N HIS A 30 12.81 -0.53 -18.31
CA HIS A 30 12.39 -1.05 -17.02
C HIS A 30 10.89 -0.82 -16.74
N LYS A 31 10.20 -0.04 -17.59
CA LYS A 31 8.77 0.20 -17.49
C LYS A 31 8.00 -1.10 -17.72
N ILE A 32 7.11 -1.46 -16.78
CA ILE A 32 6.35 -2.72 -16.83
C ILE A 32 5.37 -2.71 -17.99
N GLN A 33 4.58 -1.67 -18.12
CA GLN A 33 3.69 -1.46 -19.26
C GLN A 33 4.29 -0.43 -20.20
N LYS A 34 4.27 -0.67 -21.51
CA LYS A 34 4.87 0.23 -22.51
C LYS A 34 4.24 1.62 -22.54
N ASN A 35 2.95 1.70 -22.26
CA ASN A 35 2.22 2.97 -22.24
C ASN A 35 2.42 3.69 -20.90
N TYR A 36 2.30 5.02 -20.93
CA TYR A 36 2.31 5.88 -19.76
C TYR A 36 0.89 6.32 -19.42
N PRO A 37 0.55 6.53 -18.15
CA PRO A 37 -0.72 7.13 -17.78
C PRO A 37 -0.82 8.55 -18.35
N ASP A 38 -1.99 8.90 -18.85
CA ASP A 38 -2.24 10.26 -19.35
C ASP A 38 -2.45 11.24 -18.18
N ARG A 39 -2.43 12.55 -18.50
CA ARG A 39 -2.59 13.60 -17.49
C ARG A 39 -3.91 13.51 -16.74
N LYS A 40 -4.98 13.06 -17.41
CA LYS A 40 -6.30 12.91 -16.80
C LYS A 40 -6.29 11.78 -15.76
N GLN A 41 -5.65 10.65 -16.08
CA GLN A 41 -5.50 9.56 -15.13
C GLN A 41 -4.70 10.00 -13.90
N VAL A 42 -3.53 10.63 -14.09
CA VAL A 42 -2.69 11.13 -12.98
C VAL A 42 -3.45 12.12 -12.10
N PHE A 43 -4.21 13.03 -12.69
CA PHE A 43 -5.06 13.95 -11.94
C PHE A 43 -6.11 13.21 -11.10
N LEU A 44 -6.74 12.17 -11.65
CA LEU A 44 -7.72 11.36 -10.92
C LEU A 44 -7.06 10.55 -9.79
N GLU A 45 -5.88 9.97 -10.02
CA GLU A 45 -5.11 9.27 -9.00
C GLU A 45 -4.83 10.18 -7.80
N ILE A 46 -4.30 11.38 -8.04
CA ILE A 46 -4.04 12.39 -6.99
C ILE A 46 -5.34 12.80 -6.29
N ARG A 47 -6.40 13.12 -7.04
CA ARG A 47 -7.69 13.53 -6.48
C ARG A 47 -8.26 12.49 -5.54
N TYR A 48 -8.29 11.21 -5.94
CA TYR A 48 -8.83 10.15 -5.10
C TYR A 48 -7.92 9.83 -3.90
N SER A 49 -6.61 9.95 -4.04
CA SER A 49 -5.68 9.85 -2.91
C SER A 49 -5.93 10.94 -1.86
N LEU A 50 -6.21 12.18 -2.28
CA LEU A 50 -6.58 13.25 -1.36
C LEU A 50 -7.91 12.97 -0.65
N ILE A 51 -8.91 12.40 -1.35
CA ILE A 51 -10.18 11.96 -0.74
C ILE A 51 -9.91 10.87 0.30
N THR A 52 -9.05 9.90 0.00
CA THR A 52 -8.61 8.87 0.95
C THR A 52 -8.00 9.49 2.20
N PHE A 53 -7.14 10.48 2.07
CA PHE A 53 -6.54 11.16 3.22
C PHE A 53 -7.55 11.99 4.03
N CYS A 54 -8.60 12.52 3.40
CA CYS A 54 -9.72 13.10 4.14
C CYS A 54 -10.42 12.05 5.00
N VAL A 55 -10.71 10.86 4.44
CA VAL A 55 -11.31 9.75 5.20
C VAL A 55 -10.40 9.29 6.35
N TYR A 56 -9.10 9.08 6.08
CA TYR A 56 -8.12 8.70 7.12
C TYR A 56 -8.03 9.77 8.22
N SER A 57 -8.06 11.06 7.84
CA SER A 57 -7.99 12.16 8.80
C SER A 57 -9.25 12.25 9.67
N SER A 58 -10.42 11.86 9.16
CA SER A 58 -11.63 11.79 9.98
C SER A 58 -11.54 10.72 11.06
N GLY A 59 -10.86 9.61 10.79
CA GLY A 59 -10.59 8.56 11.79
C GLY A 59 -9.64 8.98 12.92
N ILE A 60 -8.85 10.04 12.74
CA ILE A 60 -7.94 10.56 13.78
C ILE A 60 -8.72 10.98 15.06
N TRP A 61 -9.93 11.49 14.91
CA TRP A 61 -10.74 11.86 16.06
C TRP A 61 -11.06 10.67 16.98
N ALA A 62 -11.44 9.54 16.39
CA ALA A 62 -11.66 8.31 17.16
C ALA A 62 -10.36 7.82 17.80
N PHE A 63 -9.25 7.84 17.06
CA PHE A 63 -7.92 7.48 17.56
C PHE A 63 -7.53 8.36 18.77
N LEU A 64 -7.64 9.68 18.65
CA LEU A 64 -7.30 10.60 19.75
C LEU A 64 -8.22 10.43 20.96
N TYR A 65 -9.51 10.16 20.72
CA TYR A 65 -10.45 9.85 21.80
C TYR A 65 -10.01 8.59 22.56
N TRP A 66 -9.71 7.50 21.87
CA TRP A 66 -9.25 6.26 22.50
C TRP A 66 -7.92 6.43 23.23
N LEU A 67 -6.98 7.14 22.63
CA LEU A 67 -5.69 7.43 23.23
C LEU A 67 -5.84 8.25 24.52
N LYS A 68 -6.59 9.35 24.47
CA LYS A 68 -6.78 10.26 25.60
C LYS A 68 -7.48 9.58 26.78
N ASN A 69 -8.37 8.65 26.52
CA ASN A 69 -9.11 7.92 27.55
C ASN A 69 -8.42 6.62 28.01
N GLY A 70 -7.17 6.38 27.60
CA GLY A 70 -6.40 5.20 28.02
C GLY A 70 -6.93 3.87 27.51
N HIS A 71 -7.73 3.87 26.42
CA HIS A 71 -8.29 2.65 25.85
C HIS A 71 -7.28 1.89 24.98
N THR A 72 -6.14 2.49 24.66
CA THR A 72 -5.11 1.89 23.80
C THR A 72 -3.93 1.41 24.63
N LYS A 73 -3.14 0.50 24.06
CA LYS A 73 -1.92 0.00 24.69
C LYS A 73 -0.70 0.89 24.36
N ASN A 74 -0.90 2.22 24.38
CA ASN A 74 0.18 3.16 24.13
C ASN A 74 1.16 3.24 25.30
N TYR A 75 2.44 3.32 24.99
CA TYR A 75 3.50 3.68 25.93
C TYR A 75 4.38 4.78 25.35
N THR A 76 4.99 5.60 26.23
CA THR A 76 5.73 6.80 25.81
C THR A 76 7.23 6.67 26.00
N GLU A 77 7.67 5.86 26.94
CA GLU A 77 9.08 5.67 27.28
C GLU A 77 9.58 4.34 26.76
N VAL A 78 10.60 4.36 25.91
CA VAL A 78 11.18 3.12 25.33
C VAL A 78 11.61 2.14 26.40
N ASN A 79 12.06 2.64 27.57
CA ASN A 79 12.51 1.80 28.67
C ASN A 79 11.40 0.97 29.34
N GLU A 80 10.11 1.29 29.13
CA GLU A 80 8.99 0.49 29.67
C GLU A 80 9.01 -0.96 29.16
N PHE A 81 9.34 -1.16 27.90
CA PHE A 81 9.43 -2.48 27.27
C PHE A 81 10.83 -2.78 26.70
N GLY A 82 11.72 -1.80 26.71
CA GLY A 82 13.07 -1.90 26.18
C GLY A 82 13.15 -1.76 24.66
N ILE A 83 14.37 -1.47 24.17
CA ILE A 83 14.63 -1.22 22.73
C ILE A 83 14.34 -2.46 21.87
N LEU A 84 14.53 -3.66 22.38
CA LEU A 84 14.23 -4.88 21.65
C LEU A 84 12.75 -4.99 21.32
N TYR A 85 11.88 -4.73 22.30
CA TYR A 85 10.44 -4.74 22.07
C TYR A 85 10.00 -3.60 21.13
N PHE A 86 10.60 -2.42 21.24
CA PHE A 86 10.36 -1.32 20.31
C PHE A 86 10.55 -1.76 18.85
N ILE A 87 11.65 -2.44 18.54
CA ILE A 87 11.95 -2.97 17.20
C ILE A 87 10.97 -4.10 16.84
N ILE A 88 10.71 -5.04 17.75
CA ILE A 88 9.77 -6.14 17.54
C ILE A 88 8.37 -5.60 17.24
N SER A 89 7.90 -4.57 17.95
CA SER A 89 6.59 -3.98 17.74
C SER A 89 6.39 -3.44 16.32
N ILE A 90 7.42 -2.83 15.72
CA ILE A 90 7.38 -2.37 14.32
C ILE A 90 7.23 -3.56 13.38
N VAL A 91 8.01 -4.63 13.59
CA VAL A 91 7.91 -5.85 12.77
C VAL A 91 6.54 -6.51 12.92
N LEU A 92 6.00 -6.57 14.12
CA LEU A 92 4.65 -7.09 14.38
C LEU A 92 3.58 -6.27 13.67
N MET A 93 3.67 -4.93 13.69
CA MET A 93 2.75 -4.05 12.95
C MET A 93 2.80 -4.35 11.44
N ILE A 94 3.99 -4.53 10.87
CA ILE A 94 4.18 -4.86 9.44
C ILE A 94 3.55 -6.22 9.12
N ILE A 95 3.79 -7.25 9.94
CA ILE A 95 3.22 -8.60 9.73
C ILE A 95 1.70 -8.59 9.86
N MET A 96 1.17 -7.90 10.88
CA MET A 96 -0.28 -7.76 11.07
C MET A 96 -0.92 -7.02 9.90
N HIS A 97 -0.27 -5.96 9.41
CA HIS A 97 -0.78 -5.21 8.26
C HIS A 97 -0.72 -6.04 6.98
N ASP A 98 0.33 -6.82 6.74
CA ASP A 98 0.42 -7.70 5.58
C ASP A 98 -0.72 -8.73 5.56
N ALA A 99 -0.95 -9.40 6.70
CA ALA A 99 -2.06 -10.33 6.85
C ALA A 99 -3.42 -9.66 6.64
N TYR A 100 -3.65 -8.54 7.32
CA TYR A 100 -4.88 -7.76 7.19
C TYR A 100 -5.13 -7.31 5.76
N SER A 101 -4.11 -6.72 5.12
CA SER A 101 -4.20 -6.22 3.75
C SER A 101 -4.55 -7.32 2.77
N TYR A 102 -3.91 -8.51 2.87
CA TYR A 102 -4.25 -9.65 2.03
C TYR A 102 -5.73 -10.03 2.14
N TRP A 103 -6.24 -10.21 3.37
CA TRP A 103 -7.61 -10.67 3.58
C TRP A 103 -8.65 -9.61 3.20
N ILE A 104 -8.42 -8.34 3.53
CA ILE A 104 -9.31 -7.25 3.14
C ILE A 104 -9.29 -7.05 1.63
N HIS A 105 -8.13 -7.08 0.99
CA HIS A 105 -8.00 -6.96 -0.45
C HIS A 105 -8.75 -8.08 -1.17
N ARG A 106 -8.55 -9.33 -0.74
CA ARG A 106 -9.27 -10.48 -1.27
C ARG A 106 -10.78 -10.38 -1.04
N LEU A 107 -11.22 -9.90 0.13
CA LEU A 107 -12.62 -9.63 0.44
C LEU A 107 -13.21 -8.58 -0.50
N MET A 108 -12.51 -7.49 -0.74
CA MET A 108 -12.95 -6.42 -1.66
C MET A 108 -13.10 -6.92 -3.11
N HIS A 109 -12.37 -7.97 -3.50
CA HIS A 109 -12.53 -8.65 -4.80
C HIS A 109 -13.74 -9.58 -4.87
N TYR A 110 -14.47 -9.80 -3.78
CA TYR A 110 -15.71 -10.57 -3.86
C TYR A 110 -16.75 -9.81 -4.72
N LYS A 111 -17.39 -10.52 -5.65
CA LYS A 111 -18.22 -9.97 -6.74
C LYS A 111 -19.17 -8.82 -6.31
N VAL A 112 -19.83 -8.97 -5.16
CA VAL A 112 -20.80 -7.96 -4.67
C VAL A 112 -20.08 -6.72 -4.14
N LEU A 113 -18.93 -6.88 -3.44
CA LEU A 113 -18.20 -5.79 -2.80
C LEU A 113 -17.34 -5.02 -3.79
N PHE A 114 -16.76 -5.69 -4.78
CA PHE A 114 -15.80 -5.11 -5.72
C PHE A 114 -16.28 -3.80 -6.33
N LYS A 115 -17.52 -3.77 -6.80
CA LYS A 115 -18.14 -2.59 -7.42
C LYS A 115 -18.16 -1.36 -6.50
N TYR A 116 -18.36 -1.57 -5.20
CA TYR A 116 -18.57 -0.50 -4.23
C TYR A 116 -17.32 -0.14 -3.44
N THR A 117 -16.28 -0.97 -3.51
CA THR A 117 -15.03 -0.74 -2.80
C THR A 117 -13.86 -0.52 -3.76
N HIS A 118 -13.43 -1.53 -4.47
CA HIS A 118 -12.12 -1.63 -5.10
C HIS A 118 -12.11 -1.42 -6.63
N LEU A 119 -13.28 -1.39 -7.27
CA LEU A 119 -13.38 -1.15 -8.73
C LEU A 119 -12.74 0.18 -9.15
N LEU A 120 -12.84 1.21 -8.31
CA LEU A 120 -12.25 2.52 -8.60
C LEU A 120 -10.74 2.40 -8.75
N HIS A 121 -10.08 1.71 -7.81
CA HIS A 121 -8.64 1.46 -7.82
C HIS A 121 -8.22 0.69 -9.09
N HIS A 122 -8.96 -0.34 -9.45
CA HIS A 122 -8.73 -1.12 -10.68
C HIS A 122 -9.05 -0.40 -12.00
N LYS A 123 -9.67 0.78 -11.98
CA LYS A 123 -9.76 1.63 -13.18
C LYS A 123 -8.41 2.16 -13.62
N PHE A 124 -7.46 2.28 -12.70
CA PHE A 124 -6.07 2.66 -12.98
C PHE A 124 -5.27 1.43 -13.44
N LYS A 125 -5.58 0.91 -14.63
CA LYS A 125 -4.96 -0.31 -15.20
C LYS A 125 -3.46 -0.18 -15.44
N ASN A 126 -2.96 1.02 -15.61
CA ASN A 126 -1.54 1.35 -15.72
C ASN A 126 -1.17 2.29 -14.57
N PRO A 127 -1.04 1.74 -13.34
CA PRO A 127 -0.84 2.55 -12.16
C PRO A 127 0.47 3.35 -12.23
N SER A 128 0.43 4.53 -11.62
CA SER A 128 1.61 5.32 -11.32
C SER A 128 1.82 5.40 -9.80
N PRO A 129 2.96 5.91 -9.31
CA PRO A 129 3.15 6.13 -7.87
C PRO A 129 2.01 6.89 -7.18
N TRP A 130 1.31 7.74 -7.94
CA TRP A 130 0.17 8.51 -7.43
C TRP A 130 -1.09 7.66 -7.18
N SER A 131 -1.19 6.45 -7.75
CA SER A 131 -2.36 5.58 -7.56
C SER A 131 -2.37 4.82 -6.24
N ALA A 132 -1.26 4.81 -5.49
CA ALA A 132 -1.07 4.04 -4.27
C ALA A 132 -2.20 4.20 -3.24
N PHE A 133 -2.81 5.39 -3.16
CA PHE A 133 -3.93 5.70 -2.26
C PHE A 133 -5.18 6.16 -3.01
N ALA A 134 -5.26 5.93 -4.31
CA ALA A 134 -6.41 6.33 -5.12
C ALA A 134 -7.58 5.35 -4.90
N PHE A 135 -8.21 5.44 -3.73
CA PHE A 135 -9.24 4.53 -3.24
C PHE A 135 -10.64 5.12 -3.30
N HIS A 136 -11.63 4.23 -3.39
CA HIS A 136 -13.00 4.59 -3.07
C HIS A 136 -13.16 4.83 -1.56
N PRO A 137 -14.03 5.76 -1.08
CA PRO A 137 -14.18 6.02 0.35
C PRO A 137 -14.45 4.78 1.20
N PHE A 138 -15.23 3.81 0.72
CA PHE A 138 -15.46 2.55 1.44
C PHE A 138 -14.20 1.68 1.52
N GLU A 139 -13.39 1.65 0.49
CA GLU A 139 -12.07 1.02 0.53
C GLU A 139 -11.16 1.70 1.56
N SER A 140 -11.15 3.04 1.58
CA SER A 140 -10.38 3.81 2.56
C SER A 140 -10.76 3.48 4.00
N ILE A 141 -12.06 3.29 4.29
CA ILE A 141 -12.53 2.87 5.62
C ILE A 141 -12.03 1.46 5.95
N LEU A 142 -12.13 0.53 5.01
CA LEU A 142 -11.67 -0.85 5.21
C LEU A 142 -10.16 -0.90 5.43
N THR A 143 -9.38 -0.22 4.61
CA THR A 143 -7.91 -0.23 4.73
C THR A 143 -7.42 0.45 6.00
N MET A 144 -8.10 1.50 6.48
CA MET A 144 -7.79 2.15 7.75
C MET A 144 -8.05 1.25 8.96
N GLY A 145 -8.87 0.22 8.84
CA GLY A 145 -9.25 -0.69 9.93
C GLY A 145 -8.09 -1.41 10.62
N ILE A 146 -6.91 -1.46 10.01
CA ILE A 146 -5.70 -2.02 10.64
C ILE A 146 -5.24 -1.18 11.85
N ILE A 147 -5.42 0.13 11.83
CA ILE A 147 -4.93 1.02 12.91
C ILE A 147 -5.60 0.69 14.26
N PRO A 148 -6.94 0.63 14.38
CA PRO A 148 -7.56 0.21 15.63
C PRO A 148 -7.13 -1.21 16.06
N ILE A 149 -6.97 -2.15 15.13
CA ILE A 149 -6.49 -3.50 15.45
C ILE A 149 -5.13 -3.44 16.13
N ILE A 150 -4.17 -2.71 15.55
CA ILE A 150 -2.83 -2.56 16.13
C ILE A 150 -2.90 -1.92 17.52
N ILE A 151 -3.54 -0.77 17.65
CA ILE A 151 -3.49 0.03 18.88
C ILE A 151 -4.19 -0.63 20.07
N PHE A 152 -5.13 -1.54 19.83
CA PHE A 152 -5.81 -2.29 20.88
C PHE A 152 -5.14 -3.63 21.22
N ILE A 153 -4.43 -4.23 20.27
CA ILE A 153 -3.88 -5.59 20.45
C ILE A 153 -2.48 -5.56 21.05
N ILE A 154 -1.57 -4.73 20.50
CA ILE A 154 -0.18 -4.73 20.92
C ILE A 154 0.18 -3.43 21.68
N PRO A 155 1.06 -3.50 22.71
CA PRO A 155 1.72 -2.31 23.21
C PRO A 155 2.48 -1.60 22.09
N TRP A 156 2.28 -0.30 21.93
CA TRP A 156 2.89 0.46 20.84
C TRP A 156 3.44 1.80 21.32
N HIS A 157 4.59 2.18 20.76
CA HIS A 157 5.24 3.45 20.99
C HIS A 157 4.90 4.45 19.89
N ASN A 158 4.75 5.74 20.22
CA ASN A 158 4.41 6.79 19.24
C ASN A 158 5.34 6.78 18.02
N MET A 159 6.66 6.69 18.24
CA MET A 159 7.64 6.66 17.15
C MET A 159 7.57 5.35 16.34
N ALA A 160 7.29 4.21 16.98
CA ALA A 160 7.10 2.94 16.27
C ALA A 160 5.91 3.02 15.30
N LEU A 161 4.79 3.61 15.74
CA LEU A 161 3.63 3.82 14.87
C LEU A 161 3.94 4.80 13.72
N VAL A 162 4.70 5.86 13.97
CA VAL A 162 5.14 6.81 12.92
C VAL A 162 6.02 6.11 11.88
N ILE A 163 6.97 5.28 12.32
CA ILE A 163 7.84 4.50 11.44
C ILE A 163 7.00 3.52 10.61
N PHE A 164 6.08 2.79 11.25
CA PHE A 164 5.18 1.86 10.57
C PHE A 164 4.32 2.55 9.50
N ILE A 165 3.67 3.68 9.82
CA ILE A 165 2.85 4.43 8.85
C ILE A 165 3.72 4.96 7.69
N THR A 166 4.95 5.39 7.97
CA THR A 166 5.87 5.84 6.92
C THR A 166 6.28 4.68 6.01
N TRP A 167 6.57 3.51 6.58
CA TRP A 167 6.82 2.29 5.83
C TRP A 167 5.63 1.89 4.96
N MET A 168 4.42 1.93 5.50
CA MET A 168 3.18 1.63 4.78
C MET A 168 3.06 2.52 3.53
N ILE A 169 3.19 3.85 3.69
CA ILE A 169 3.09 4.80 2.57
C ILE A 169 4.18 4.51 1.52
N PHE A 170 5.41 4.25 1.97
CA PHE A 170 6.52 3.94 1.07
C PHE A 170 6.25 2.66 0.28
N TYR A 171 5.83 1.58 0.95
CA TYR A 171 5.66 0.30 0.28
C TYR A 171 4.45 0.26 -0.65
N ASP A 172 3.33 0.88 -0.27
CA ASP A 172 2.19 1.05 -1.17
C ASP A 172 2.59 1.81 -2.45
N THR A 173 3.36 2.87 -2.29
CA THR A 173 3.88 3.62 -3.44
C THR A 173 4.87 2.76 -4.26
N PHE A 174 5.70 1.96 -3.60
CA PHE A 174 6.66 1.08 -4.26
C PHE A 174 5.96 0.05 -5.15
N VAL A 175 4.92 -0.64 -4.68
CA VAL A 175 4.22 -1.64 -5.51
C VAL A 175 3.46 -1.01 -6.68
N HIS A 176 3.11 0.27 -6.59
CA HIS A 176 2.50 1.06 -7.66
C HIS A 176 3.51 1.79 -8.56
N LEU A 177 4.81 1.54 -8.39
CA LEU A 177 5.85 2.28 -9.10
C LEU A 177 5.75 2.18 -10.64
N GLY A 178 5.16 1.10 -11.18
CA GLY A 178 5.03 0.86 -12.62
C GLY A 178 6.34 0.53 -13.32
N TYR A 179 7.41 0.31 -12.58
CA TYR A 179 8.75 -0.04 -13.08
C TYR A 179 9.29 -1.29 -12.38
N ASN A 180 9.92 -2.18 -13.14
CA ASN A 180 10.59 -3.36 -12.62
C ASN A 180 12.05 -3.04 -12.30
N ILE A 181 12.34 -2.66 -11.07
CA ILE A 181 13.70 -2.38 -10.60
C ILE A 181 14.18 -3.62 -9.85
N LYS A 182 14.88 -4.52 -10.56
CA LYS A 182 15.35 -5.81 -10.01
C LYS A 182 16.16 -5.66 -8.72
N LEU A 183 16.93 -4.58 -8.60
CA LEU A 183 17.77 -4.28 -7.42
C LEU A 183 16.93 -4.10 -6.14
N LEU A 184 15.67 -3.71 -6.27
CA LEU A 184 14.76 -3.51 -5.13
C LEU A 184 14.06 -4.80 -4.68
N LYS A 185 14.26 -5.93 -5.37
CA LYS A 185 13.83 -7.25 -4.90
C LYS A 185 14.91 -7.87 -4.03
N ILE A 186 14.74 -7.74 -2.73
CA ILE A 186 15.73 -8.15 -1.72
C ILE A 186 15.61 -9.65 -1.42
N PHE A 187 14.40 -10.22 -1.43
CA PHE A 187 14.16 -11.62 -1.11
C PHE A 187 13.02 -12.23 -1.94
N LYS A 188 12.97 -13.58 -1.95
CA LYS A 188 12.10 -14.37 -2.84
C LYS A 188 10.60 -14.13 -2.64
N TRP A 189 10.17 -13.85 -1.43
CA TRP A 189 8.74 -13.71 -1.06
C TRP A 189 8.26 -12.27 -1.05
N GLN A 190 9.10 -11.33 -1.42
CA GLN A 190 8.73 -9.93 -1.52
C GLN A 190 7.73 -9.74 -2.65
N ASN A 191 6.64 -9.02 -2.37
CA ASN A 191 5.76 -8.51 -3.40
C ASN A 191 6.45 -7.37 -4.15
N THR A 192 6.30 -7.32 -5.46
CA THR A 192 7.01 -6.38 -6.33
C THR A 192 6.02 -5.57 -7.17
N PRO A 193 6.46 -4.43 -7.75
CA PRO A 193 5.65 -3.69 -8.71
C PRO A 193 5.14 -4.55 -9.87
N MET A 194 5.90 -5.58 -10.27
CA MET A 194 5.52 -6.51 -11.32
C MET A 194 4.36 -7.42 -10.88
N ASP A 195 4.41 -7.93 -9.63
CA ASP A 195 3.35 -8.79 -9.09
C ASP A 195 2.04 -8.01 -8.94
N HIS A 196 2.14 -6.75 -8.48
CA HIS A 196 0.98 -5.88 -8.29
C HIS A 196 0.41 -5.34 -9.61
N ASP A 197 1.25 -5.01 -10.60
CA ASP A 197 0.79 -4.67 -11.94
C ASP A 197 0.03 -5.84 -12.60
N MET A 198 0.49 -7.07 -12.39
CA MET A 198 -0.25 -8.26 -12.82
C MET A 198 -1.61 -8.36 -12.12
N HIS A 199 -1.69 -8.00 -10.83
CA HIS A 199 -2.95 -7.95 -10.11
C HIS A 199 -3.91 -6.92 -10.73
N HIS A 200 -3.46 -5.71 -11.06
CA HIS A 200 -4.28 -4.70 -11.74
C HIS A 200 -4.79 -5.16 -13.11
N ARG A 201 -4.03 -5.98 -13.81
CA ARG A 201 -4.44 -6.55 -15.10
C ARG A 201 -5.34 -7.78 -14.96
N ASN A 202 -5.13 -8.55 -13.89
CA ASN A 202 -5.87 -9.79 -13.61
C ASN A 202 -6.21 -9.90 -12.12
N SER A 203 -7.37 -9.40 -11.78
CA SER A 203 -7.88 -9.27 -10.41
C SER A 203 -8.10 -10.59 -9.65
N LYS A 204 -7.61 -11.73 -10.14
CA LYS A 204 -7.78 -13.06 -9.52
C LYS A 204 -6.54 -13.52 -8.75
N TYR A 205 -5.41 -12.82 -8.86
CA TYR A 205 -4.12 -13.25 -8.33
C TYR A 205 -3.39 -12.10 -7.66
N ASN A 206 -2.41 -12.42 -6.82
CA ASN A 206 -1.44 -11.50 -6.23
C ASN A 206 -2.09 -10.39 -5.39
N PHE A 207 -2.82 -10.79 -4.35
CA PHE A 207 -3.50 -9.87 -3.41
C PHE A 207 -2.59 -9.34 -2.31
N GLY A 208 -1.39 -9.93 -2.12
CA GLY A 208 -0.44 -9.55 -1.08
C GLY A 208 0.04 -8.10 -1.19
N LEU A 209 0.39 -7.49 -0.05
CA LEU A 209 0.93 -6.13 -0.02
C LEU A 209 2.46 -6.14 0.09
N TYR A 210 3.01 -6.63 1.20
CA TYR A 210 4.47 -6.68 1.42
C TYR A 210 5.08 -7.97 0.94
N PHE A 211 4.38 -9.09 1.20
CA PHE A 211 4.87 -10.44 0.96
C PHE A 211 3.90 -11.24 0.10
N THR A 212 4.45 -12.14 -0.71
CA THR A 212 3.65 -13.11 -1.49
C THR A 212 3.30 -14.37 -0.68
N ILE A 213 3.53 -14.35 0.64
CA ILE A 213 3.34 -15.53 1.52
C ILE A 213 1.89 -15.97 1.52
N TRP A 214 0.96 -15.06 1.76
CA TRP A 214 -0.47 -15.34 1.77
C TRP A 214 -0.98 -15.83 0.42
N ASP A 215 -0.54 -15.20 -0.67
CA ASP A 215 -0.88 -15.64 -2.02
C ASP A 215 -0.43 -17.07 -2.30
N ARG A 216 0.77 -17.45 -1.83
CA ARG A 216 1.30 -18.81 -1.98
C ARG A 216 0.53 -19.81 -1.14
N LEU A 217 0.24 -19.49 0.11
CA LEU A 217 -0.52 -20.36 1.02
C LEU A 217 -1.96 -20.58 0.54
N MET A 218 -2.57 -19.54 -0.04
CA MET A 218 -3.97 -19.58 -0.49
C MET A 218 -4.13 -19.93 -1.97
N GLY A 219 -3.04 -20.26 -2.69
CA GLY A 219 -3.08 -20.63 -4.10
C GLY A 219 -3.45 -19.48 -5.05
N THR A 220 -3.27 -18.23 -4.60
CA THR A 220 -3.56 -17.02 -5.40
C THR A 220 -2.29 -16.36 -5.96
N TYR A 221 -1.11 -16.97 -5.79
CA TYR A 221 0.13 -16.47 -6.37
C TYR A 221 0.24 -16.87 -7.85
N LYS A 222 0.49 -15.87 -8.70
CA LYS A 222 0.85 -16.08 -10.09
C LYS A 222 2.19 -15.41 -10.39
N SER A 223 3.17 -16.22 -10.84
CA SER A 223 4.49 -15.71 -11.21
C SER A 223 4.41 -14.86 -12.46
N THR A 224 5.06 -13.71 -12.44
CA THR A 224 5.13 -12.76 -13.56
C THR A 224 6.04 -13.21 -14.68
N THR A 225 6.98 -14.13 -14.42
CA THR A 225 7.87 -14.71 -15.45
C THR A 225 7.10 -15.49 -16.51
N ASN A 226 5.96 -16.08 -16.17
CA ASN A 226 5.10 -16.81 -17.09
C ASN A 226 4.05 -15.92 -17.78
N GLY A 227 3.83 -14.69 -17.32
CA GLY A 227 2.78 -13.81 -17.82
C GLY A 227 3.20 -12.90 -18.97
N ILE A 228 4.50 -12.70 -19.18
CA ILE A 228 5.02 -11.89 -20.29
C ILE A 228 4.94 -12.66 -21.62
N GLN A 229 5.03 -13.99 -21.59
CA GLN A 229 4.99 -14.83 -22.80
C GLN A 229 3.59 -15.02 -23.40
N THR A 230 2.51 -14.79 -22.65
CA THR A 230 1.12 -15.01 -23.11
C THR A 230 0.43 -13.78 -23.67
N LEU A 231 1.06 -12.62 -23.69
CA LEU A 231 0.49 -11.36 -24.19
C LEU A 231 1.12 -10.87 -25.51
N THR A 232 1.97 -11.67 -26.15
CA THR A 232 2.59 -11.37 -27.44
C THR A 232 1.99 -12.14 -28.62
N ASN A 233 0.84 -12.79 -28.43
CA ASN A 233 0.06 -13.41 -29.53
C ASN A 233 -1.26 -12.68 -29.70
#